data_b017462bf4158e1935fca47c82e6da48
#
_entry.id   b017462bf4158e1935fca47c82e6da48
#
_cell.length_a   1.000
_cell.length_b   1.000
_cell.length_c   1.000
_cell.angle_alpha   90.00
_cell.angle_beta   90.00
_cell.angle_gamma   90.00
#
_symmetry.space_group_name_H-M   'P 1'
#
loop_
_entity.id
_entity.type
_entity.pdbx_description
1 polymer ?
#
loop_
_entity_poly.entity_id
_entity_poly.type
_entity_poly.pdbx_seq_one_letter_code
_entity_poly.pdbx_strand_id
1 'polypeptide(L)'
;MNNIDRHLDSLENESIFILREAYNKIKPLAMLWSLGKDSGVMIWLAKKAFFGHIPFPCIHIDTEKKFPEMYEFRSRYSKDWNLNLDLGFCPSIEKIDQSLPPAARSAARKTAGLKKKVNELKLRGLIAGIRRDEEGNRAKERFFSPRDKNGNWDLNDQPPEFWGHYNSIIQEGSHVRIHPLLEWTEIDIWNYIKR
;
A
#
# COMPACT_ATOMS: atom_id res chain seq x y z
N MET A 1 4.95 25.26 18.33
CA MET A 1 4.98 24.09 17.45
C MET A 1 6.42 23.60 17.37
N ASN A 2 6.66 22.39 17.79
CA ASN A 2 8.01 21.82 17.86
C ASN A 2 8.46 21.43 16.42
N ASN A 3 9.77 21.26 16.18
CA ASN A 3 10.31 20.91 14.86
C ASN A 3 9.79 19.55 14.35
N ILE A 4 9.55 18.60 15.26
CA ILE A 4 9.00 17.29 14.94
C ILE A 4 7.58 17.43 14.42
N ASP A 5 6.75 18.29 15.02
CA ASP A 5 5.37 18.50 14.58
C ASP A 5 5.32 19.08 13.15
N ARG A 6 6.18 20.05 12.84
CA ARG A 6 6.27 20.62 11.47
C ARG A 6 6.69 19.60 10.44
N HIS A 7 7.64 18.74 10.80
CA HIS A 7 8.09 17.64 9.93
C HIS A 7 6.95 16.66 9.64
N LEU A 8 6.25 16.21 10.69
CA LEU A 8 5.10 15.31 10.54
C LEU A 8 3.95 15.96 9.75
N ASP A 9 3.70 17.25 9.92
CA ASP A 9 2.69 17.97 9.13
C ASP A 9 3.07 18.03 7.65
N SER A 10 4.35 18.21 7.33
CA SER A 10 4.84 18.18 5.95
C SER A 10 4.64 16.81 5.31
N LEU A 11 5.02 15.75 6.00
CA LEU A 11 4.82 14.37 5.55
C LEU A 11 3.33 14.02 5.38
N GLU A 12 2.48 14.45 6.32
CA GLU A 12 1.03 14.27 6.23
C GLU A 12 0.47 14.97 4.99
N ASN A 13 0.82 16.24 4.78
CA ASN A 13 0.32 17.03 3.65
C ASN A 13 0.74 16.41 2.30
N GLU A 14 1.99 15.96 2.18
CA GLU A 14 2.47 15.26 0.98
C GLU A 14 1.71 13.96 0.74
N SER A 15 1.53 13.14 1.78
CA SER A 15 0.78 11.89 1.67
C SER A 15 -0.68 12.12 1.26
N ILE A 16 -1.33 13.14 1.82
CA ILE A 16 -2.69 13.54 1.45
C ILE A 16 -2.76 13.97 -0.01
N PHE A 17 -1.79 14.76 -0.48
CA PHE A 17 -1.70 15.16 -1.87
C PHE A 17 -1.57 13.95 -2.80
N ILE A 18 -0.65 13.01 -2.50
CA ILE A 18 -0.44 11.79 -3.28
C ILE A 18 -1.71 10.93 -3.35
N LEU A 19 -2.42 10.76 -2.23
CA LEU A 19 -3.66 10.01 -2.16
C LEU A 19 -4.76 10.62 -3.05
N ARG A 20 -4.89 11.95 -3.03
CA ARG A 20 -5.85 12.68 -3.88
C ARG A 20 -5.49 12.62 -5.36
N GLU A 21 -4.21 12.77 -5.70
CA GLU A 21 -3.72 12.62 -7.07
C GLU A 21 -3.98 11.21 -7.62
N ALA A 22 -3.67 10.18 -6.83
CA ALA A 22 -3.93 8.80 -7.20
C ALA A 22 -5.43 8.55 -7.47
N TYR A 23 -6.29 9.01 -6.56
CA TYR A 23 -7.74 8.85 -6.71
C TYR A 23 -8.31 9.60 -7.92
N ASN A 24 -7.79 10.79 -8.20
CA ASN A 24 -8.25 11.58 -9.35
C ASN A 24 -7.85 10.96 -10.69
N LYS A 25 -6.62 10.45 -10.78
CA LYS A 25 -6.01 10.06 -12.06
C LYS A 25 -6.10 8.57 -12.38
N ILE A 26 -6.26 7.70 -11.37
CA ILE A 26 -6.13 6.24 -11.55
C ILE A 26 -7.38 5.53 -11.07
N LYS A 27 -8.08 4.87 -11.99
CA LYS A 27 -9.28 4.05 -11.69
C LYS A 27 -9.29 2.78 -12.53
N PRO A 28 -9.67 1.62 -11.97
CA PRO A 28 -9.99 1.35 -10.57
C PRO A 28 -8.77 1.42 -9.64
N LEU A 29 -8.97 1.95 -8.44
CA LEU A 29 -7.96 2.13 -7.39
C LEU A 29 -8.36 1.36 -6.13
N ALA A 30 -7.41 0.76 -5.43
CA ALA A 30 -7.61 0.15 -4.11
C ALA A 30 -6.42 0.43 -3.20
N MET A 31 -6.61 0.22 -1.89
CA MET A 31 -5.55 0.35 -0.89
C MET A 31 -5.30 -0.99 -0.18
N LEU A 32 -4.03 -1.34 0.02
CA LEU A 32 -3.66 -2.50 0.83
C LEU A 32 -3.73 -2.18 2.33
N TRP A 33 -4.39 -3.06 3.07
CA TRP A 33 -4.41 -3.02 4.52
C TRP A 33 -3.81 -4.31 5.10
N SER A 34 -2.56 -4.25 5.51
CA SER A 34 -1.83 -5.40 6.07
C SER A 34 -2.11 -5.65 7.55
N LEU A 35 -2.85 -4.77 8.22
CA LEU A 35 -3.09 -4.68 9.67
C LEU A 35 -1.85 -4.25 10.46
N GLY A 36 -0.77 -3.86 9.81
CA GLY A 36 0.42 -3.32 10.44
C GLY A 36 0.32 -1.81 10.69
N LYS A 37 1.29 -1.27 11.45
CA LYS A 37 1.35 0.15 11.82
C LYS A 37 1.32 1.09 10.61
N ASP A 38 2.12 0.80 9.59
CA ASP A 38 2.23 1.66 8.39
C ASP A 38 0.91 1.70 7.62
N SER A 39 0.29 0.54 7.40
CA SER A 39 -1.01 0.49 6.74
C SER A 39 -2.15 1.07 7.59
N GLY A 40 -2.02 1.07 8.92
CA GLY A 40 -2.93 1.78 9.82
C GLY A 40 -2.82 3.30 9.67
N VAL A 41 -1.59 3.83 9.66
CA VAL A 41 -1.32 5.26 9.40
C VAL A 41 -1.84 5.65 8.01
N MET A 42 -1.64 4.81 7.01
CA MET A 42 -2.10 5.06 5.64
C MET A 42 -3.64 5.16 5.55
N ILE A 43 -4.39 4.30 6.27
CA ILE A 43 -5.85 4.42 6.38
C ILE A 43 -6.26 5.74 7.04
N TRP A 44 -5.57 6.11 8.12
CA TRP A 44 -5.84 7.38 8.81
C TRP A 44 -5.60 8.58 7.91
N LEU A 45 -4.50 8.60 7.16
CA LEU A 45 -4.19 9.62 6.16
C LEU A 45 -5.24 9.66 5.05
N ALA A 46 -5.71 8.49 4.58
CA ALA A 46 -6.77 8.43 3.58
C ALA A 46 -8.09 8.99 4.12
N LYS A 47 -8.46 8.71 5.37
CA LYS A 47 -9.62 9.33 6.01
C LYS A 47 -9.50 10.85 6.06
N LYS A 48 -8.32 11.38 6.40
CA LYS A 48 -8.08 12.83 6.35
C LYS A 48 -8.16 13.38 4.91
N ALA A 49 -7.56 12.68 3.95
CA ALA A 49 -7.55 13.09 2.55
C ALA A 49 -8.98 13.23 1.97
N PHE A 50 -9.90 12.38 2.41
CA PHE A 50 -11.27 12.29 1.88
C PHE A 50 -12.34 12.57 2.94
N PHE A 51 -12.05 13.45 3.88
CA PHE A 51 -13.01 14.01 4.85
C PHE A 51 -13.77 12.93 5.64
N GLY A 52 -13.09 11.89 6.08
CA GLY A 52 -13.64 10.81 6.90
C GLY A 52 -14.15 9.60 6.12
N HIS A 53 -14.26 9.68 4.79
CA HIS A 53 -14.72 8.60 3.93
C HIS A 53 -13.62 8.16 2.95
N ILE A 54 -13.33 6.85 2.88
CA ILE A 54 -12.36 6.31 1.91
C ILE A 54 -13.12 5.86 0.66
N PRO A 55 -12.91 6.52 -0.50
CA PRO A 55 -13.74 6.33 -1.70
C PRO A 55 -13.34 5.14 -2.57
N PHE A 56 -12.50 4.24 -2.08
CA PHE A 56 -12.03 3.04 -2.77
C PHE A 56 -11.93 1.85 -1.81
N PRO A 57 -11.96 0.60 -2.30
CA PRO A 57 -11.86 -0.58 -1.46
C PRO A 57 -10.50 -0.68 -0.75
N CYS A 58 -10.54 -1.17 0.49
CA CYS A 58 -9.36 -1.60 1.25
C CYS A 58 -9.22 -3.12 1.09
N ILE A 59 -8.09 -3.58 0.57
CA ILE A 59 -7.82 -4.99 0.34
C ILE A 59 -6.96 -5.55 1.46
N HIS A 60 -7.40 -6.62 2.06
CA HIS A 60 -6.61 -7.41 2.99
C HIS A 60 -6.32 -8.78 2.39
N ILE A 61 -5.03 -9.11 2.21
CA ILE A 61 -4.62 -10.45 1.78
C ILE A 61 -4.43 -11.34 3.01
N ASP A 62 -5.36 -12.26 3.19
CA ASP A 62 -5.34 -13.17 4.33
C ASP A 62 -4.46 -14.39 4.04
N THR A 63 -3.55 -14.65 4.96
CA THR A 63 -2.65 -15.82 4.92
C THR A 63 -3.24 -17.03 5.66
N GLU A 64 -4.39 -16.84 6.34
CA GLU A 64 -5.03 -17.84 7.22
C GLU A 64 -4.12 -18.34 8.36
N LYS A 65 -3.09 -17.56 8.69
CA LYS A 65 -2.06 -17.88 9.71
C LYS A 65 -1.78 -16.68 10.61
N LYS A 66 -2.81 -15.89 10.92
CA LYS A 66 -2.71 -14.76 11.83
C LYS A 66 -3.21 -15.12 13.23
N PHE A 67 -2.77 -14.34 14.22
CA PHE A 67 -3.29 -14.47 15.58
C PHE A 67 -4.77 -14.06 15.64
N PRO A 68 -5.58 -14.67 16.52
CA PRO A 68 -7.00 -14.33 16.68
C PRO A 68 -7.24 -12.83 16.89
N GLU A 69 -6.39 -12.17 17.66
CA GLU A 69 -6.47 -10.74 17.97
C GLU A 69 -6.34 -9.86 16.68
N MET A 70 -5.61 -10.33 15.68
CA MET A 70 -5.51 -9.63 14.40
C MET A 70 -6.81 -9.71 13.61
N TYR A 71 -7.54 -10.83 13.70
CA TYR A 71 -8.86 -10.97 13.08
C TYR A 71 -9.91 -10.12 13.79
N GLU A 72 -9.85 -10.05 15.12
CA GLU A 72 -10.70 -9.17 15.94
C GLU A 72 -10.42 -7.69 15.59
N PHE A 73 -9.15 -7.30 15.57
CA PHE A 73 -8.72 -5.96 15.14
C PHE A 73 -9.26 -5.60 13.75
N ARG A 74 -9.08 -6.49 12.77
CA ARG A 74 -9.60 -6.30 11.42
C ARG A 74 -11.12 -6.10 11.42
N SER A 75 -11.84 -6.99 12.10
CA SER A 75 -13.30 -6.98 12.18
C SER A 75 -13.84 -5.72 12.84
N ARG A 76 -13.21 -5.30 13.94
CA ARG A 76 -13.57 -4.09 14.68
C ARG A 76 -13.31 -2.84 13.84
N TYR A 77 -12.08 -2.63 13.42
CA TYR A 77 -11.70 -1.38 12.76
C TYR A 77 -12.25 -1.26 11.32
N SER A 78 -12.55 -2.37 10.64
CA SER A 78 -13.27 -2.28 9.38
C SER A 78 -14.67 -1.67 9.54
N LYS A 79 -15.34 -1.94 10.67
CA LYS A 79 -16.65 -1.36 11.01
C LYS A 79 -16.51 0.07 11.54
N ASP A 80 -15.65 0.28 12.55
CA ASP A 80 -15.48 1.57 13.22
C ASP A 80 -15.02 2.67 12.23
N TRP A 81 -14.24 2.30 11.23
CA TRP A 81 -13.75 3.21 10.21
C TRP A 81 -14.58 3.19 8.91
N ASN A 82 -15.65 2.40 8.88
CA ASN A 82 -16.54 2.23 7.72
C ASN A 82 -15.76 1.93 6.43
N LEU A 83 -14.87 0.93 6.49
CA LEU A 83 -14.05 0.54 5.36
C LEU A 83 -14.84 -0.37 4.41
N ASN A 84 -14.79 -0.08 3.12
CA ASN A 84 -15.16 -1.05 2.09
C ASN A 84 -14.05 -2.11 2.00
N LEU A 85 -14.11 -3.10 2.93
CA LEU A 85 -13.08 -4.14 3.06
C LEU A 85 -13.34 -5.29 2.10
N ASP A 86 -12.36 -5.56 1.25
CA ASP A 86 -12.36 -6.71 0.34
C ASP A 86 -11.25 -7.70 0.75
N LEU A 87 -11.60 -8.96 0.95
CA LEU A 87 -10.70 -10.01 1.37
C LEU A 87 -10.14 -10.77 0.17
N GLY A 88 -8.82 -10.84 0.08
CA GLY A 88 -8.11 -11.73 -0.82
C GLY A 88 -7.49 -12.88 -0.03
N PHE A 89 -7.49 -14.08 -0.59
CA PHE A 89 -6.89 -15.25 0.04
C PHE A 89 -5.63 -15.68 -0.70
N CYS A 90 -4.62 -16.08 0.08
CA CYS A 90 -3.42 -16.67 -0.49
C CYS A 90 -3.71 -18.05 -1.04
N PRO A 91 -3.07 -18.48 -2.15
CA PRO A 91 -3.17 -19.86 -2.62
C PRO A 91 -2.64 -20.84 -1.57
N SER A 92 -2.98 -22.12 -1.70
CA SER A 92 -2.41 -23.17 -0.84
C SER A 92 -0.87 -23.20 -0.99
N ILE A 93 -0.19 -23.61 0.07
CA ILE A 93 1.29 -23.60 0.10
C ILE A 93 1.90 -24.53 -0.96
N GLU A 94 1.18 -25.60 -1.31
CA GLU A 94 1.61 -26.61 -2.31
C GLU A 94 1.71 -26.04 -3.73
N LYS A 95 0.97 -24.94 -4.00
CA LYS A 95 0.99 -24.24 -5.31
C LYS A 95 2.16 -23.25 -5.47
N ILE A 96 2.96 -23.12 -4.44
CA ILE A 96 4.16 -22.25 -4.43
C ILE A 96 5.40 -23.13 -4.56
N ASP A 97 6.42 -22.61 -5.19
CA ASP A 97 7.70 -23.30 -5.37
C ASP A 97 8.26 -23.78 -4.01
N GLN A 98 8.31 -25.10 -3.86
CA GLN A 98 8.73 -25.75 -2.62
C GLN A 98 10.26 -25.68 -2.40
N SER A 99 11.04 -25.32 -3.42
CA SER A 99 12.49 -25.12 -3.32
C SER A 99 12.87 -23.85 -2.56
N LEU A 100 11.94 -22.90 -2.45
CA LEU A 100 12.15 -21.63 -1.76
C LEU A 100 12.27 -21.82 -0.24
N PRO A 101 13.14 -21.05 0.45
CA PRO A 101 13.16 -20.99 1.91
C PRO A 101 11.79 -20.57 2.48
N PRO A 102 11.45 -20.97 3.73
CA PRO A 102 10.14 -20.71 4.31
C PRO A 102 9.67 -19.24 4.26
N ALA A 103 10.58 -18.30 4.52
CA ALA A 103 10.27 -16.87 4.48
C ALA A 103 9.95 -16.40 3.04
N ALA A 104 10.78 -16.79 2.06
CA ALA A 104 10.56 -16.47 0.65
C ALA A 104 9.28 -17.12 0.11
N ARG A 105 8.98 -18.35 0.52
CA ARG A 105 7.76 -19.06 0.18
C ARG A 105 6.51 -18.33 0.72
N SER A 106 6.58 -17.83 1.95
CA SER A 106 5.52 -17.02 2.55
C SER A 106 5.30 -15.70 1.78
N ALA A 107 6.39 -15.04 1.40
CA ALA A 107 6.32 -13.80 0.59
C ALA A 107 5.74 -14.06 -0.81
N ALA A 108 6.20 -15.12 -1.49
CA ALA A 108 5.69 -15.54 -2.80
C ALA A 108 4.18 -15.85 -2.74
N ARG A 109 3.73 -16.51 -1.66
CA ARG A 109 2.32 -16.83 -1.43
C ARG A 109 1.46 -15.57 -1.31
N LYS A 110 1.92 -14.57 -0.55
CA LYS A 110 1.22 -13.27 -0.44
C LYS A 110 1.19 -12.54 -1.78
N THR A 111 2.31 -12.54 -2.51
CA THR A 111 2.41 -11.93 -3.83
C THR A 111 1.43 -12.57 -4.82
N ALA A 112 1.31 -13.90 -4.83
CA ALA A 112 0.37 -14.61 -5.69
C ALA A 112 -1.09 -14.27 -5.34
N GLY A 113 -1.44 -14.21 -4.05
CA GLY A 113 -2.77 -13.77 -3.60
C GLY A 113 -3.08 -12.34 -4.02
N LEU A 114 -2.09 -11.45 -3.91
CA LEU A 114 -2.24 -10.05 -4.34
C LEU A 114 -2.44 -9.94 -5.86
N LYS A 115 -1.61 -10.61 -6.66
CA LYS A 115 -1.74 -10.62 -8.14
C LYS A 115 -3.12 -11.12 -8.57
N LYS A 116 -3.61 -12.19 -7.94
CA LYS A 116 -4.96 -12.69 -8.19
C LYS A 116 -6.01 -11.61 -7.92
N LYS A 117 -5.93 -10.90 -6.78
CA LYS A 117 -6.89 -9.87 -6.41
C LYS A 117 -6.83 -8.64 -7.33
N VAL A 118 -5.63 -8.20 -7.71
CA VAL A 118 -5.42 -7.12 -8.70
C VAL A 118 -6.12 -7.44 -10.02
N ASN A 119 -5.99 -8.69 -10.50
CA ASN A 119 -6.61 -9.14 -11.74
C ASN A 119 -8.13 -9.25 -11.62
N GLU A 120 -8.65 -9.82 -10.53
CA GLU A 120 -10.10 -9.95 -10.25
C GLU A 120 -10.80 -8.58 -10.29
N LEU A 121 -10.21 -7.59 -9.64
CA LEU A 121 -10.76 -6.25 -9.54
C LEU A 121 -10.34 -5.34 -10.72
N LYS A 122 -9.54 -5.86 -11.65
CA LYS A 122 -8.98 -5.11 -12.81
C LYS A 122 -8.33 -3.81 -12.37
N LEU A 123 -7.59 -3.84 -11.26
CA LEU A 123 -7.01 -2.64 -10.68
C LEU A 123 -5.97 -2.01 -11.60
N ARG A 124 -6.07 -0.69 -11.75
CA ARG A 124 -5.07 0.14 -12.41
C ARG A 124 -4.13 0.81 -11.41
N GLY A 125 -4.57 0.99 -10.17
CA GLY A 125 -3.79 1.52 -9.05
C GLY A 125 -3.93 0.71 -7.78
N LEU A 126 -2.81 0.60 -7.05
CA LEU A 126 -2.76 -0.09 -5.76
C LEU A 126 -1.91 0.71 -4.78
N ILE A 127 -2.56 1.30 -3.77
CA ILE A 127 -1.90 2.05 -2.72
C ILE A 127 -1.29 1.06 -1.71
N ALA A 128 -0.01 1.24 -1.38
CA ALA A 128 0.74 0.38 -0.48
C ALA A 128 1.61 1.21 0.48
N GLY A 129 1.65 0.82 1.75
CA GLY A 129 2.43 1.48 2.79
C GLY A 129 3.90 1.05 2.78
N ILE A 130 4.61 1.37 1.72
CA ILE A 130 6.04 1.10 1.55
C ILE A 130 6.83 2.37 1.89
N ARG A 131 7.96 2.20 2.58
CA ARG A 131 8.91 3.27 2.92
C ARG A 131 10.30 2.95 2.36
N ARG A 132 11.10 3.99 2.08
CA ARG A 132 12.47 3.82 1.60
C ARG A 132 13.42 3.26 2.64
N ASP A 133 13.15 3.50 3.93
CA ASP A 133 14.00 3.04 5.03
C ASP A 133 13.85 1.55 5.38
N GLU A 134 12.88 0.84 4.78
CA GLU A 134 12.64 -0.57 5.08
C GLU A 134 13.72 -1.50 4.55
N GLU A 135 14.16 -1.26 3.32
CA GLU A 135 15.12 -2.11 2.61
C GLU A 135 15.91 -1.29 1.59
N GLY A 136 17.19 -1.63 1.37
CA GLY A 136 18.07 -0.90 0.47
C GLY A 136 17.59 -0.81 -0.99
N ASN A 137 16.87 -1.80 -1.49
CA ASN A 137 16.27 -1.76 -2.83
C ASN A 137 15.14 -0.73 -2.94
N ARG A 138 14.47 -0.39 -1.81
CA ARG A 138 13.42 0.62 -1.76
C ARG A 138 13.92 2.05 -2.00
N ALA A 139 15.23 2.29 -1.87
CA ALA A 139 15.81 3.60 -2.19
C ALA A 139 15.52 4.08 -3.62
N LYS A 140 15.34 3.15 -4.56
CA LYS A 140 15.01 3.44 -5.97
C LYS A 140 13.50 3.51 -6.25
N GLU A 141 12.66 3.26 -5.26
CA GLU A 141 11.20 3.25 -5.44
C GLU A 141 10.66 4.66 -5.74
N ARG A 142 9.52 4.72 -6.41
CA ARG A 142 8.81 5.95 -6.79
C ARG A 142 7.48 6.05 -6.06
N PHE A 143 6.96 7.26 -5.91
CA PHE A 143 5.60 7.47 -5.39
C PHE A 143 4.55 6.80 -6.28
N PHE A 144 4.70 6.93 -7.60
CA PHE A 144 3.87 6.25 -8.61
C PHE A 144 4.75 5.28 -9.40
N SER A 145 4.86 4.06 -8.90
CA SER A 145 5.78 3.05 -9.39
C SER A 145 5.08 2.09 -10.34
N PRO A 146 5.37 2.13 -11.65
CA PRO A 146 4.75 1.24 -12.62
C PRO A 146 5.15 -0.22 -12.38
N ARG A 147 4.23 -1.10 -12.73
CA ARG A 147 4.41 -2.55 -12.76
C ARG A 147 4.04 -3.06 -14.13
N ASP A 148 4.79 -4.02 -14.64
CA ASP A 148 4.49 -4.67 -15.91
C ASP A 148 3.19 -5.50 -15.83
N LYS A 149 2.81 -6.14 -16.96
CA LYS A 149 1.63 -7.03 -17.04
C LYS A 149 1.67 -8.20 -16.07
N ASN A 150 2.87 -8.61 -15.65
CA ASN A 150 3.09 -9.67 -14.68
C ASN A 150 3.16 -9.15 -13.24
N GLY A 151 3.03 -7.84 -13.04
CA GLY A 151 3.14 -7.16 -11.75
C GLY A 151 4.58 -7.08 -11.24
N ASN A 152 5.58 -7.19 -12.10
CA ASN A 152 6.99 -7.05 -11.73
C ASN A 152 7.40 -5.58 -11.77
N TRP A 153 8.42 -5.28 -11.00
CA TRP A 153 9.03 -3.95 -10.90
C TRP A 153 10.34 -3.93 -11.68
N ASP A 154 10.49 -2.99 -12.61
CA ASP A 154 11.75 -2.73 -13.28
C ASP A 154 12.48 -1.59 -12.55
N LEU A 155 13.62 -1.92 -11.96
CA LEU A 155 14.48 -0.98 -11.24
C LEU A 155 15.20 0.03 -12.14
N ASN A 156 15.33 -0.29 -13.43
CA ASN A 156 16.12 0.51 -14.37
C ASN A 156 15.25 1.45 -15.19
N ASP A 157 13.97 1.10 -15.38
CA ASP A 157 13.01 1.91 -16.14
C ASP A 157 11.96 2.50 -15.17
N GLN A 158 12.38 3.52 -14.43
CA GLN A 158 11.51 4.25 -13.51
C GLN A 158 11.32 5.67 -14.02
N PRO A 159 10.05 6.12 -14.20
CA PRO A 159 9.79 7.49 -14.62
C PRO A 159 10.33 8.50 -13.60
N PRO A 160 10.87 9.62 -14.05
CA PRO A 160 11.28 10.69 -13.14
C PRO A 160 10.05 11.31 -12.46
N GLU A 161 10.20 11.70 -11.19
CA GLU A 161 9.20 12.41 -10.40
C GLU A 161 9.82 13.72 -9.91
N PHE A 162 9.51 14.83 -10.61
CA PHE A 162 10.01 16.15 -10.29
C PHE A 162 8.85 17.06 -9.88
N TRP A 163 9.07 17.90 -8.88
CA TRP A 163 8.14 18.96 -8.45
C TRP A 163 6.71 18.49 -8.19
N GLY A 164 6.53 17.28 -7.66
CA GLY A 164 5.20 16.71 -7.40
C GLY A 164 4.44 16.28 -8.66
N HIS A 165 5.10 16.17 -9.79
CA HIS A 165 4.52 15.62 -11.01
C HIS A 165 4.74 14.12 -11.08
N TYR A 166 3.66 13.37 -10.97
CA TYR A 166 3.68 11.92 -10.99
C TYR A 166 3.21 11.36 -12.33
N ASN A 167 3.89 10.32 -12.80
CA ASN A 167 3.47 9.63 -14.02
C ASN A 167 2.24 8.76 -13.75
N SER A 168 1.09 9.16 -14.29
CA SER A 168 -0.17 8.42 -14.21
C SER A 168 -0.51 7.67 -15.52
N ILE A 169 0.40 7.67 -16.50
CA ILE A 169 0.20 6.92 -17.76
C ILE A 169 0.44 5.44 -17.45
N ILE A 170 -0.59 4.64 -17.64
CA ILE A 170 -0.57 3.20 -17.34
C ILE A 170 -0.81 2.44 -18.65
N GLN A 171 0.14 1.60 -19.05
CA GLN A 171 0.00 0.72 -20.21
C GLN A 171 -1.15 -0.28 -20.00
N GLU A 172 -1.74 -0.72 -21.06
CA GLU A 172 -2.80 -1.72 -21.02
C GLU A 172 -2.32 -3.04 -20.40
N GLY A 173 -3.10 -3.58 -19.46
CA GLY A 173 -2.76 -4.80 -18.72
C GLY A 173 -1.75 -4.61 -17.59
N SER A 174 -1.17 -3.41 -17.41
CA SER A 174 -0.28 -3.08 -16.30
C SER A 174 -1.00 -2.28 -15.21
N HIS A 175 -0.34 -2.07 -14.07
CA HIS A 175 -0.86 -1.25 -12.98
C HIS A 175 0.25 -0.42 -12.33
N VAL A 176 -0.13 0.58 -11.54
CA VAL A 176 0.80 1.41 -10.78
C VAL A 176 0.63 1.13 -9.29
N ARG A 177 1.73 0.98 -8.57
CA ARG A 177 1.74 1.03 -7.10
C ARG A 177 1.97 2.45 -6.66
N ILE A 178 1.19 2.89 -5.67
CA ILE A 178 1.25 4.22 -5.10
C ILE A 178 1.73 4.11 -3.66
N HIS A 179 2.75 4.88 -3.30
CA HIS A 179 3.44 4.79 -2.02
C HIS A 179 3.39 6.12 -1.25
N PRO A 180 2.26 6.48 -0.61
CA PRO A 180 2.14 7.77 0.09
C PRO A 180 3.08 7.93 1.29
N LEU A 181 3.62 6.82 1.82
CA LEU A 181 4.53 6.81 2.97
C LEU A 181 6.00 6.73 2.56
N LEU A 182 6.34 6.93 1.30
CA LEU A 182 7.67 6.61 0.76
C LEU A 182 8.81 7.35 1.47
N GLU A 183 8.61 8.62 1.84
CA GLU A 183 9.59 9.47 2.54
C GLU A 183 9.50 9.40 4.07
N TRP A 184 8.54 8.66 4.60
CA TRP A 184 8.43 8.46 6.04
C TRP A 184 9.50 7.49 6.54
N THR A 185 10.04 7.77 7.73
CA THR A 185 10.87 6.81 8.47
C THR A 185 10.01 6.02 9.46
N GLU A 186 10.56 4.91 9.98
CA GLU A 186 9.88 4.16 11.04
C GLU A 186 9.62 5.02 12.28
N ILE A 187 10.55 5.91 12.62
CA ILE A 187 10.41 6.84 13.74
C ILE A 187 9.26 7.83 13.48
N ASP A 188 9.10 8.32 12.25
CA ASP A 188 7.99 9.21 11.88
C ASP A 188 6.65 8.52 12.06
N ILE A 189 6.54 7.26 11.64
CA ILE A 189 5.32 6.46 11.83
C ILE A 189 4.94 6.36 13.31
N TRP A 190 5.90 6.03 14.18
CA TRP A 190 5.64 5.94 15.62
C TRP A 190 5.30 7.28 16.26
N ASN A 191 6.01 8.35 15.90
CA ASN A 191 5.72 9.70 16.36
C ASN A 191 4.33 10.16 15.92
N TYR A 192 3.94 9.84 14.70
CA TYR A 192 2.62 10.17 14.17
C TYR A 192 1.50 9.40 14.87
N ILE A 193 1.69 8.11 15.17
CA ILE A 193 0.72 7.31 15.92
C ILE A 193 0.55 7.85 17.34
N LYS A 194 1.64 8.33 17.95
CA LYS A 194 1.63 8.88 19.31
C LYS A 194 0.95 10.25 19.40
N ARG A 195 1.05 11.07 18.36
CA ARG A 195 0.40 12.38 18.23
C ARG A 195 -1.12 12.27 18.11
#